data_402ed07a954237731e2573cfbdf3c325
#
_entry.id   402ed07a954237731e2573cfbdf3c325
#
_cell.length_a   1.000
_cell.length_b   1.000
_cell.length_c   1.000
_cell.angle_alpha   90.00
_cell.angle_beta   90.00
_cell.angle_gamma   90.00
#
_symmetry.space_group_name_H-M   'P 1'
#
loop_
_entity.id
_entity.type
_entity.pdbx_description
1 polymer ?
#
loop_
_entity_poly.entity_id
_entity_poly.type
_entity_poly.pdbx_seq_one_letter_code
_entity_poly.pdbx_strand_id
1 'polypeptide(L)'
;MQLTYQKLKPFALSYLTAPLAVFFVGYLRAPFAVAGLAVLAFAWWYAMCKTPQVKQVGQEEQGITLSVPKLVLLFALMLLWGYLGGQTGFFYQNSDWGYRNAIYRDLITNSWPVYYPQKDTALVYYIGHWLVPAALTKPGYP
;
A
#
# COMPACT_ATOMS: atom_id res chain seq x y z
N MET A 1 -6.96 4.00 24.35
CA MET A 1 -6.95 2.77 23.54
C MET A 1 -5.54 2.18 23.61
N GLN A 2 -5.38 0.96 24.08
CA GLN A 2 -4.09 0.27 24.06
C GLN A 2 -3.95 -0.46 22.72
N LEU A 3 -2.93 -0.11 21.96
CA LEU A 3 -2.55 -0.78 20.73
C LEU A 3 -1.45 -1.80 21.03
N THR A 4 -1.85 -3.05 21.08
CA THR A 4 -0.93 -4.17 21.25
C THR A 4 -0.39 -4.59 19.89
N TYR A 5 0.82 -5.14 19.84
CA TYR A 5 1.42 -5.72 18.63
C TYR A 5 0.47 -6.67 17.91
N GLN A 6 -0.26 -7.51 18.65
CA GLN A 6 -1.23 -8.45 18.10
C GLN A 6 -2.36 -7.76 17.31
N LYS A 7 -2.81 -6.58 17.77
CA LYS A 7 -3.85 -5.80 17.08
C LYS A 7 -3.31 -5.08 15.85
N LEU A 8 -2.04 -4.64 15.87
CA LEU A 8 -1.41 -3.94 14.74
C LEU A 8 -0.93 -4.88 13.65
N LYS A 9 -0.54 -6.12 14.00
CA LYS A 9 0.02 -7.11 13.09
C LYS A 9 -0.85 -7.36 11.83
N PRO A 10 -2.18 -7.63 11.94
CA PRO A 10 -3.01 -7.85 10.75
C PRO A 10 -3.06 -6.63 9.84
N PHE A 11 -3.14 -5.42 10.41
CA PHE A 11 -3.14 -4.19 9.61
C PHE A 11 -1.81 -3.98 8.89
N ALA A 12 -0.68 -4.19 9.56
CA ALA A 12 0.64 -4.07 8.96
C ALA A 12 0.84 -5.09 7.83
N LEU A 13 0.46 -6.34 8.06
CA LEU A 13 0.55 -7.39 7.03
C LEU A 13 -0.37 -7.08 5.85
N SER A 14 -1.62 -6.65 6.09
CA SER A 14 -2.54 -6.28 5.02
C SER A 14 -2.02 -5.10 4.21
N TYR A 15 -1.48 -4.08 4.88
CA TYR A 15 -0.87 -2.93 4.20
C TYR A 15 0.30 -3.32 3.30
N LEU A 16 1.17 -4.22 3.76
CA LEU A 16 2.32 -4.70 2.98
C LEU A 16 1.91 -5.63 1.82
N THR A 17 0.85 -6.42 2.01
CA THR A 17 0.42 -7.41 1.01
C THR A 17 -0.56 -6.84 -0.02
N ALA A 18 -1.29 -5.77 0.31
CA ALA A 18 -2.27 -5.17 -0.59
C ALA A 18 -1.70 -4.75 -1.96
N PRO A 19 -0.56 -4.05 -2.08
CA PRO A 19 0.01 -3.70 -3.38
C PRO A 19 0.36 -4.93 -4.23
N LEU A 20 0.86 -6.01 -3.59
CA LEU A 20 1.17 -7.26 -4.27
C LEU A 20 -0.08 -7.96 -4.77
N ALA A 21 -1.14 -8.00 -3.96
CA ALA A 21 -2.42 -8.59 -4.36
C ALA A 21 -3.01 -7.84 -5.56
N VAL A 22 -3.02 -6.51 -5.52
CA VAL A 22 -3.49 -5.67 -6.63
C VAL A 22 -2.64 -5.88 -7.88
N PHE A 23 -1.31 -5.99 -7.74
CA PHE A 23 -0.42 -6.29 -8.85
C PHE A 23 -0.72 -7.66 -9.46
N PHE A 24 -0.90 -8.70 -8.66
CA PHE A 24 -1.20 -10.05 -9.18
C PHE A 24 -2.51 -10.06 -9.98
N VAL A 25 -3.55 -9.42 -9.47
CA VAL A 25 -4.85 -9.36 -10.17
C VAL A 25 -4.79 -8.52 -11.45
N GLY A 26 -4.08 -7.39 -11.41
CA GLY A 26 -4.10 -6.42 -12.50
C GLY A 26 -3.07 -6.67 -13.60
N TYR A 27 -1.95 -7.34 -13.27
CA TYR A 27 -0.78 -7.42 -14.16
C TYR A 27 -0.40 -8.82 -14.58
N LEU A 28 -0.82 -9.86 -13.86
CA LEU A 28 -0.47 -11.23 -14.20
C LEU A 28 -1.61 -11.92 -14.96
N ARG A 29 -1.23 -12.88 -15.81
CA ARG A 29 -2.18 -13.82 -16.43
C ARG A 29 -2.85 -14.66 -15.35
N ALA A 30 -4.12 -15.00 -15.52
CA ALA A 30 -4.96 -15.67 -14.53
C ALA A 30 -4.30 -16.83 -13.75
N PRO A 31 -3.59 -17.80 -14.39
CA PRO A 31 -2.96 -18.91 -13.66
C PRO A 31 -1.88 -18.41 -12.66
N PHE A 32 -1.07 -17.44 -13.08
CA PHE A 32 -0.01 -16.88 -12.24
C PHE A 32 -0.57 -15.97 -11.14
N ALA A 33 -1.63 -15.22 -11.45
CA ALA A 33 -2.35 -14.41 -10.48
C ALA A 33 -2.93 -15.28 -9.35
N VAL A 34 -3.62 -16.37 -9.71
CA VAL A 34 -4.19 -17.31 -8.72
C VAL A 34 -3.09 -17.96 -7.89
N ALA A 35 -2.02 -18.44 -8.50
CA ALA A 35 -0.90 -19.02 -7.78
C ALA A 35 -0.24 -18.01 -6.82
N GLY A 36 0.02 -16.79 -7.29
CA GLY A 36 0.59 -15.72 -6.48
C GLY A 36 -0.31 -15.32 -5.30
N LEU A 37 -1.61 -15.18 -5.53
CA LEU A 37 -2.58 -14.90 -4.47
C LEU A 37 -2.68 -16.04 -3.45
N ALA A 38 -2.62 -17.29 -3.89
CA ALA A 38 -2.61 -18.45 -2.99
C ALA A 38 -1.39 -18.46 -2.08
N VAL A 39 -0.19 -18.20 -2.65
CA VAL A 39 1.05 -18.08 -1.88
C VAL A 39 0.98 -16.92 -0.90
N LEU A 40 0.46 -15.76 -1.34
CA LEU A 40 0.32 -14.58 -0.50
C LEU A 40 -0.65 -14.81 0.66
N ALA A 41 -1.80 -15.45 0.38
CA ALA A 41 -2.80 -15.81 1.39
C ALA A 41 -2.23 -16.82 2.40
N PHE A 42 -1.50 -17.84 1.91
CA PHE A 42 -0.81 -18.81 2.77
C PHE A 42 0.23 -18.13 3.66
N ALA A 43 1.06 -17.26 3.11
CA ALA A 43 2.08 -16.54 3.85
C ALA A 43 1.44 -15.63 4.92
N TRP A 44 0.36 -14.94 4.58
CA TRP A 44 -0.41 -14.11 5.51
C TRP A 44 -1.01 -14.95 6.64
N TRP A 45 -1.69 -16.05 6.30
CA TRP A 45 -2.24 -16.98 7.26
C TRP A 45 -1.16 -17.58 8.17
N TYR A 46 -0.04 -18.03 7.60
CA TYR A 46 1.09 -18.58 8.36
C TYR A 46 1.67 -17.54 9.33
N ALA A 47 1.87 -16.32 8.87
CA ALA A 47 2.34 -15.23 9.71
C ALA A 47 1.37 -14.91 10.86
N MET A 48 0.06 -15.03 10.62
CA MET A 48 -0.94 -14.80 11.66
C MET A 48 -1.01 -15.95 12.68
N CYS A 49 -0.96 -17.20 12.23
CA CYS A 49 -1.25 -18.36 13.06
C CYS A 49 -0.01 -19.03 13.67
N LYS A 50 1.13 -18.98 12.97
CA LYS A 50 2.31 -19.77 13.31
C LYS A 50 3.49 -18.95 13.84
N THR A 51 3.47 -17.63 13.74
CA THR A 51 4.54 -16.83 14.34
C THR A 51 4.50 -17.03 15.86
N PRO A 52 5.54 -17.60 16.46
CA PRO A 52 5.57 -17.80 17.90
C PRO A 52 5.33 -16.46 18.58
N GLN A 53 4.43 -16.45 19.53
CA GLN A 53 4.39 -15.36 20.50
C GLN A 53 5.72 -15.45 21.24
N VAL A 54 6.64 -14.53 20.94
CA VAL A 54 7.83 -14.39 21.77
C VAL A 54 7.29 -14.00 23.15
N LYS A 55 7.03 -14.99 23.99
CA LYS A 55 6.91 -14.79 25.43
C LYS A 55 8.29 -14.31 25.88
N GLN A 56 8.50 -13.03 25.85
CA GLN A 56 9.61 -12.44 26.56
C GLN A 56 9.32 -12.70 28.03
N VAL A 57 10.04 -13.68 28.59
CA VAL A 57 9.97 -14.03 29.98
C VAL A 57 10.29 -12.75 30.76
N GLY A 58 9.30 -12.21 31.47
CA GLY A 58 9.47 -11.08 32.40
C GLY A 58 9.24 -9.67 31.83
N GLN A 59 8.84 -9.51 30.56
CA GLN A 59 8.35 -8.22 30.09
C GLN A 59 6.81 -8.25 29.96
N GLU A 60 6.15 -7.43 30.77
CA GLU A 60 4.74 -7.07 30.52
C GLU A 60 4.59 -6.67 29.04
N GLU A 61 3.50 -7.07 28.39
CA GLU A 61 3.18 -6.62 27.04
C GLU A 61 3.18 -5.08 27.05
N GLN A 62 4.30 -4.49 26.65
CA GLN A 62 4.42 -3.04 26.52
C GLN A 62 3.57 -2.60 25.32
N GLY A 63 2.27 -2.54 25.55
CA GLY A 63 1.35 -1.95 24.58
C GLY A 63 1.59 -0.44 24.52
N ILE A 64 1.74 0.09 23.31
CA ILE A 64 1.80 1.53 23.10
C ILE A 64 0.40 2.10 23.44
N THR A 65 0.32 2.87 24.53
CA THR A 65 -0.92 3.56 24.89
C THR A 65 -1.03 4.83 24.06
N LEU A 66 -1.85 4.78 23.00
CA LEU A 66 -2.16 5.95 22.19
C LEU A 66 -3.51 6.52 22.65
N SER A 67 -3.49 7.75 23.16
CA SER A 67 -4.72 8.51 23.39
C SER A 67 -5.27 9.05 22.07
N VAL A 68 -6.58 9.19 21.98
CA VAL A 68 -7.24 9.75 20.77
C VAL A 68 -6.64 11.10 20.36
N PRO A 69 -6.37 12.07 21.27
CA PRO A 69 -5.72 13.31 20.89
C PRO A 69 -4.34 13.13 20.25
N LYS A 70 -3.53 12.19 20.74
CA LYS A 70 -2.21 11.90 20.13
C LYS A 70 -2.34 11.31 18.72
N LEU A 71 -3.32 10.45 18.49
CA LEU A 71 -3.60 9.91 17.16
C LEU A 71 -4.05 11.00 16.19
N VAL A 72 -4.96 11.87 16.63
CA VAL A 72 -5.44 13.02 15.83
C VAL A 72 -4.27 13.95 15.50
N LEU A 73 -3.43 14.26 16.48
CA LEU A 73 -2.25 15.12 16.27
C LEU A 73 -1.28 14.46 15.26
N LEU A 74 -0.98 13.17 15.43
CA LEU A 74 -0.11 12.45 14.50
C LEU A 74 -0.66 12.47 13.08
N PHE A 75 -1.96 12.21 12.93
CA PHE A 75 -2.62 12.23 11.64
C PHE A 75 -2.61 13.63 11.01
N ALA A 76 -2.89 14.68 11.79
CA ALA A 76 -2.81 16.05 11.35
C ALA A 76 -1.39 16.45 10.88
N LEU A 77 -0.35 16.01 11.61
CA LEU A 77 1.04 16.22 11.23
C LEU A 77 1.39 15.48 9.93
N MET A 78 0.90 14.26 9.73
CA MET A 78 1.10 13.52 8.48
C MET A 78 0.40 14.20 7.30
N LEU A 79 -0.82 14.70 7.49
CA LEU A 79 -1.54 15.46 6.46
C LEU A 79 -0.83 16.77 6.13
N LEU A 80 -0.38 17.49 7.14
CA LEU A 80 0.40 18.74 6.97
C LEU A 80 1.71 18.46 6.22
N TRP A 81 2.41 17.39 6.59
CA TRP A 81 3.63 16.98 5.90
C TRP A 81 3.37 16.66 4.42
N GLY A 82 2.33 15.86 4.12
CA GLY A 82 1.94 15.55 2.75
C GLY A 82 1.54 16.80 1.96
N TYR A 83 0.83 17.71 2.60
CA TYR A 83 0.43 18.99 1.99
C TYR A 83 1.63 19.86 1.64
N LEU A 84 2.54 20.10 2.60
CA LEU A 84 3.75 20.91 2.42
C LEU A 84 4.78 20.22 1.51
N GLY A 85 4.79 18.89 1.48
CA GLY A 85 5.69 18.10 0.64
C GLY A 85 5.35 18.07 -0.86
N GLY A 86 4.37 18.88 -1.30
CA GLY A 86 3.99 19.02 -2.72
C GLY A 86 3.14 17.87 -3.27
N GLN A 87 2.72 16.91 -2.43
CA GLN A 87 1.90 15.77 -2.88
C GLN A 87 0.53 16.18 -3.40
N THR A 88 0.02 17.31 -2.96
CA THR A 88 -1.29 17.86 -3.38
C THR A 88 -1.21 18.75 -4.61
N GLY A 89 -0.03 19.10 -5.09
CA GLY A 89 0.17 20.04 -6.20
C GLY A 89 0.06 21.52 -5.83
N PHE A 90 -0.29 21.87 -4.58
CA PHE A 90 -0.39 23.27 -4.14
C PHE A 90 0.96 23.92 -3.83
N PHE A 91 1.98 23.12 -3.53
CA PHE A 91 3.34 23.58 -3.29
C PHE A 91 4.27 23.12 -4.40
N TYR A 92 5.49 23.65 -4.37
CA TYR A 92 6.51 23.33 -5.35
C TYR A 92 6.71 21.83 -5.49
N GLN A 93 6.59 21.37 -6.73
CA GLN A 93 6.89 20.01 -7.13
C GLN A 93 8.16 20.01 -7.98
N ASN A 94 9.13 19.16 -7.64
CA ASN A 94 10.30 18.96 -8.48
C ASN A 94 9.94 18.21 -9.77
N SER A 95 10.88 18.08 -10.71
CA SER A 95 10.69 17.40 -12.00
C SER A 95 10.18 15.96 -11.88
N ASP A 96 10.51 15.25 -10.78
CA ASP A 96 10.07 13.87 -10.56
C ASP A 96 8.55 13.74 -10.41
N TRP A 97 7.88 14.75 -9.89
CA TRP A 97 6.43 14.75 -9.74
C TRP A 97 5.69 14.71 -11.08
N GLY A 98 6.27 15.29 -12.13
CA GLY A 98 5.73 15.19 -13.48
C GLY A 98 5.60 13.74 -13.93
N TYR A 99 6.67 12.94 -13.74
CA TYR A 99 6.67 11.52 -14.07
C TYR A 99 5.75 10.69 -13.17
N ARG A 100 5.76 10.96 -11.87
CA ARG A 100 4.91 10.26 -10.90
C ARG A 100 3.42 10.49 -11.17
N ASN A 101 3.04 11.73 -11.44
CA ASN A 101 1.68 12.09 -11.78
C ASN A 101 1.24 11.45 -13.12
N ALA A 102 2.15 11.37 -14.11
CA ALA A 102 1.89 10.69 -15.37
C ALA A 102 1.64 9.19 -15.17
N ILE A 103 2.50 8.51 -14.37
CA ILE A 103 2.32 7.09 -14.02
C ILE A 103 0.96 6.87 -13.36
N TYR A 104 0.62 7.69 -12.36
CA TYR A 104 -0.66 7.57 -11.66
C TYR A 104 -1.85 7.78 -12.60
N ARG A 105 -1.80 8.80 -13.44
CA ARG A 105 -2.82 9.06 -14.44
C ARG A 105 -2.98 7.88 -15.41
N ASP A 106 -1.88 7.33 -15.93
CA ASP A 106 -1.92 6.21 -16.85
C ASP A 106 -2.52 4.96 -16.18
N LEU A 107 -2.27 4.74 -14.88
CA LEU A 107 -2.86 3.65 -14.12
C LEU A 107 -4.38 3.80 -13.94
N ILE A 108 -4.91 5.01 -13.78
CA ILE A 108 -6.36 5.22 -13.62
C ILE A 108 -7.11 5.26 -14.94
N THR A 109 -6.48 5.74 -16.02
CA THR A 109 -7.14 5.95 -17.33
C THR A 109 -7.07 4.72 -18.24
N ASN A 110 -6.03 3.90 -18.15
CA ASN A 110 -5.84 2.78 -19.06
C ASN A 110 -6.22 1.44 -18.43
N SER A 111 -6.51 0.44 -19.27
CA SER A 111 -6.68 -0.95 -18.81
C SER A 111 -5.36 -1.52 -18.29
N TRP A 112 -5.43 -2.40 -17.30
CA TRP A 112 -4.27 -3.09 -16.77
C TRP A 112 -4.05 -4.45 -17.44
N PRO A 113 -2.79 -4.84 -17.70
CA PRO A 113 -1.55 -4.04 -17.53
C PRO A 113 -1.49 -2.88 -18.52
N VAL A 114 -1.02 -1.69 -18.05
CA VAL A 114 -0.81 -0.55 -18.92
C VAL A 114 0.34 -0.86 -19.88
N TYR A 115 0.07 -0.75 -21.18
CA TYR A 115 1.01 -1.08 -22.24
C TYR A 115 1.20 0.11 -23.19
N TYR A 116 2.45 0.37 -23.54
CA TYR A 116 2.84 1.43 -24.48
C TYR A 116 3.25 0.83 -25.82
N PRO A 117 2.35 0.78 -26.82
CA PRO A 117 2.64 0.13 -28.11
C PRO A 117 3.85 0.73 -28.84
N GLN A 118 4.05 2.05 -28.69
CA GLN A 118 5.16 2.76 -29.36
C GLN A 118 6.55 2.33 -28.85
N LYS A 119 6.62 1.78 -27.65
CA LYS A 119 7.87 1.32 -27.01
C LYS A 119 7.94 -0.17 -26.81
N ASP A 120 6.88 -0.91 -27.17
CA ASP A 120 6.72 -2.34 -26.95
C ASP A 120 6.99 -2.73 -25.48
N THR A 121 6.51 -1.93 -24.55
CA THR A 121 6.77 -2.12 -23.11
C THR A 121 5.51 -1.94 -22.27
N ALA A 122 5.43 -2.71 -21.17
CA ALA A 122 4.43 -2.49 -20.13
C ALA A 122 4.94 -1.55 -19.05
N LEU A 123 4.03 -0.77 -18.45
CA LEU A 123 4.33 0.07 -17.31
C LEU A 123 4.51 -0.80 -16.05
N VAL A 124 5.75 -1.04 -15.65
CA VAL A 124 6.09 -1.81 -14.44
C VAL A 124 6.96 -1.02 -13.46
N TYR A 125 7.47 0.14 -13.92
CA TYR A 125 8.38 0.96 -13.14
C TYR A 125 7.63 1.81 -12.12
N TYR A 126 8.03 1.78 -10.87
CA TYR A 126 7.53 2.60 -9.76
C TYR A 126 6.02 2.47 -9.46
N ILE A 127 5.35 1.43 -9.92
CA ILE A 127 3.89 1.30 -9.79
C ILE A 127 3.43 0.82 -8.40
N GLY A 128 4.29 0.17 -7.61
CA GLY A 128 3.91 -0.54 -6.39
C GLY A 128 3.11 0.30 -5.39
N HIS A 129 3.51 1.53 -5.14
CA HIS A 129 2.80 2.44 -4.23
C HIS A 129 1.56 3.11 -4.85
N TRP A 130 1.48 3.15 -6.19
CA TRP A 130 0.34 3.71 -6.91
C TRP A 130 -0.79 2.72 -7.17
N LEU A 131 -0.53 1.42 -7.14
CA LEU A 131 -1.52 0.39 -7.50
C LEU A 131 -2.76 0.43 -6.62
N VAL A 132 -2.60 0.53 -5.31
CA VAL A 132 -3.73 0.56 -4.38
C VAL A 132 -4.55 1.85 -4.55
N PRO A 133 -3.98 3.05 -4.50
CA PRO A 133 -4.74 4.27 -4.76
C PRO A 133 -5.35 4.30 -6.17
N ALA A 134 -4.65 3.81 -7.21
CA ALA A 134 -5.20 3.73 -8.56
C ALA A 134 -6.39 2.77 -8.65
N ALA A 135 -6.33 1.60 -8.00
CA ALA A 135 -7.43 0.64 -7.93
C ALA A 135 -8.68 1.24 -7.26
N LEU A 136 -8.48 2.08 -6.25
CA LEU A 136 -9.58 2.75 -5.55
C LEU A 136 -10.18 3.91 -6.36
N THR A 137 -9.36 4.61 -7.13
CA THR A 137 -9.78 5.79 -7.92
C THR A 137 -10.43 5.40 -9.25
N LYS A 138 -9.90 4.36 -9.90
CA LYS A 138 -10.31 3.92 -11.24
C LYS A 138 -11.81 3.71 -11.43
N PRO A 139 -12.58 3.09 -10.52
CA PRO A 139 -14.02 2.91 -10.69
C PRO A 139 -14.84 4.19 -10.76
N GLY A 140 -14.35 5.29 -10.18
CA GLY A 140 -15.01 6.60 -10.16
C GLY A 140 -14.41 7.59 -11.16
N TYR A 141 -13.45 7.18 -11.98
CA TYR A 141 -12.82 8.03 -12.97
C TYR A 141 -13.59 7.92 -14.32
N PRO A 142 -14.03 9.06 -14.91
CA PRO A 142 -14.80 9.09 -16.13
C PRO A 142 -14.03 8.60 -17.35
#